data_ae299853f8dba721e381a510262ec903
#
_entry.id   ae299853f8dba721e381a510262ec903
#
_cell.length_a   1.000
_cell.length_b   1.000
_cell.length_c   1.000
_cell.angle_alpha   90.00
_cell.angle_beta   90.00
_cell.angle_gamma   90.00
#
_symmetry.space_group_name_H-M   'P 1'
#
loop_
_entity.id
_entity.type
_entity.pdbx_description
1 polymer ?
#
loop_
_entity_poly.entity_id
_entity_poly.type
_entity_poly.pdbx_seq_one_letter_code
_entity_poly.pdbx_strand_id
1 'polypeptide(L)'
;MQLIFKILIIIFFTSNAISDDNEKFLMLKNNKVNVRYGPSFDYPIKYIYKKINLPLKVIDKKENFRRIIDNKKNGGWIHISQLKQSKSFVTES
;
A
#
# COMPACT_ATOMS: atom_id res chain seq x y z
N MET A 1 27.93 13.43 -29.50
CA MET A 1 27.27 14.16 -28.47
C MET A 1 25.87 13.75 -28.22
N GLN A 2 25.11 13.60 -29.24
CA GLN A 2 23.75 13.21 -29.03
C GLN A 2 23.58 11.84 -28.44
N LEU A 3 24.55 11.00 -28.63
CA LEU A 3 24.49 9.66 -28.10
C LEU A 3 24.45 9.64 -26.58
N ILE A 4 25.09 10.62 -26.00
CA ILE A 4 25.20 10.69 -24.57
C ILE A 4 23.85 10.94 -23.93
N PHE A 5 23.05 11.73 -24.58
CA PHE A 5 21.74 12.03 -24.01
C PHE A 5 20.85 10.80 -23.95
N LYS A 6 20.95 9.96 -24.93
CA LYS A 6 20.12 8.78 -24.94
C LYS A 6 20.49 7.83 -23.83
N ILE A 7 21.72 7.77 -23.53
CA ILE A 7 22.19 6.89 -22.48
C ILE A 7 21.66 7.34 -21.13
N LEU A 8 21.62 8.62 -20.92
CA LEU A 8 21.14 9.15 -19.68
C LEU A 8 19.68 8.81 -19.44
N ILE A 9 18.92 8.86 -20.49
CA ILE A 9 17.51 8.56 -20.37
C ILE A 9 17.30 7.13 -19.97
N ILE A 10 18.08 6.23 -20.50
CA ILE A 10 17.95 4.83 -20.18
C ILE A 10 18.24 4.56 -18.73
N ILE A 11 19.24 5.21 -18.20
CA ILE A 11 19.60 5.02 -16.81
C ILE A 11 18.49 5.47 -15.90
N PHE A 12 17.80 6.49 -16.29
CA PHE A 12 16.73 7.01 -15.51
C PHE A 12 15.64 5.99 -15.31
N PHE A 13 15.35 5.22 -16.30
CA PHE A 13 14.34 4.23 -16.20
C PHE A 13 14.64 3.14 -15.21
N THR A 14 15.86 2.72 -15.17
CA THR A 14 16.20 1.58 -14.34
C THR A 14 16.04 1.86 -12.86
N SER A 15 16.12 3.11 -12.48
CA SER A 15 16.07 3.42 -11.08
C SER A 15 14.67 3.25 -10.49
N ASN A 16 13.67 3.11 -11.32
CA ASN A 16 12.33 2.97 -10.82
C ASN A 16 11.87 1.55 -10.72
N ALA A 17 12.72 0.64 -11.05
CA ALA A 17 12.30 -0.73 -11.07
C ALA A 17 12.12 -1.34 -9.71
N ILE A 18 12.75 -0.80 -8.73
CA ILE A 18 12.69 -1.38 -7.41
C ILE A 18 11.45 -0.93 -6.71
N SER A 19 10.63 -1.83 -6.35
CA SER A 19 9.39 -1.46 -5.75
C SER A 19 9.27 -1.98 -4.35
N ASP A 20 8.22 -1.63 -3.70
CA ASP A 20 7.95 -2.01 -2.36
C ASP A 20 7.14 -3.26 -2.32
N ASP A 21 7.68 -4.31 -2.87
CA ASP A 21 6.96 -5.57 -2.91
C ASP A 21 6.60 -6.04 -1.52
N ASN A 22 7.38 -5.69 -0.53
CA ASN A 22 7.10 -6.10 0.82
C ASN A 22 5.82 -5.53 1.36
N GLU A 23 5.39 -4.40 0.81
CA GLU A 23 4.18 -3.76 1.27
C GLU A 23 3.04 -3.90 0.30
N LYS A 24 3.18 -4.75 -0.69
CA LYS A 24 2.13 -4.90 -1.67
C LYS A 24 0.86 -5.48 -1.09
N PHE A 25 1.02 -6.38 -0.14
CA PHE A 25 -0.12 -6.97 0.54
C PHE A 25 0.10 -6.88 2.04
N LEU A 26 -0.88 -6.35 2.73
CA LEU A 26 -0.85 -6.24 4.18
C LEU A 26 -2.15 -6.77 4.72
N MET A 27 -2.23 -6.93 6.02
CA MET A 27 -3.47 -7.37 6.63
C MET A 27 -3.78 -6.50 7.84
N LEU A 28 -5.01 -6.50 8.25
CA LEU A 28 -5.44 -5.72 9.39
C LEU A 28 -4.88 -6.30 10.67
N LYS A 29 -4.36 -5.43 11.50
CA LYS A 29 -3.75 -5.81 12.75
C LYS A 29 -4.77 -5.92 13.86
N ASN A 30 -5.87 -5.19 13.74
CA ASN A 30 -6.87 -5.12 14.77
C ASN A 30 -8.24 -5.47 14.23
N ASN A 31 -9.19 -5.72 15.11
CA ASN A 31 -10.54 -6.06 14.72
C ASN A 31 -11.44 -4.84 14.55
N LYS A 32 -10.87 -3.66 14.61
CA LYS A 32 -11.62 -2.45 14.34
C LYS A 32 -10.62 -1.43 13.78
N VAL A 33 -10.73 -1.17 12.51
CA VAL A 33 -9.79 -0.31 11.80
C VAL A 33 -10.52 0.73 10.99
N ASN A 34 -10.17 1.98 11.22
CA ASN A 34 -10.79 3.10 10.51
C ASN A 34 -10.17 3.27 9.14
N VAL A 35 -11.02 3.39 8.13
CA VAL A 35 -10.60 3.66 6.76
C VAL A 35 -11.05 5.06 6.43
N ARG A 36 -10.14 5.89 5.98
CA ARG A 36 -10.42 7.30 5.75
C ARG A 36 -10.42 7.64 4.28
N TYR A 37 -11.01 8.78 3.97
CA TYR A 37 -11.08 9.24 2.58
C TYR A 37 -9.74 9.73 2.06
N GLY A 38 -8.82 10.08 2.93
CA GLY A 38 -7.52 10.58 2.52
C GLY A 38 -6.42 10.21 3.50
N PRO A 39 -5.17 10.49 3.15
CA PRO A 39 -4.00 10.06 3.92
C PRO A 39 -3.66 10.96 5.09
N SER A 40 -4.62 11.18 5.97
CA SER A 40 -4.41 12.00 7.15
C SER A 40 -5.53 11.77 8.13
N PHE A 41 -5.26 12.01 9.39
CA PHE A 41 -6.31 11.91 10.41
C PHE A 41 -7.32 13.04 10.30
N ASP A 42 -7.05 14.03 9.49
CA ASP A 42 -7.98 15.12 9.26
C ASP A 42 -9.10 14.74 8.32
N TYR A 43 -8.92 13.69 7.56
CA TYR A 43 -9.97 13.24 6.66
C TYR A 43 -11.00 12.42 7.41
N PRO A 44 -12.26 12.52 7.04
CA PRO A 44 -13.30 11.77 7.72
C PRO A 44 -13.18 10.27 7.48
N ILE A 45 -13.75 9.52 8.37
CA ILE A 45 -13.77 8.07 8.26
C ILE A 45 -14.78 7.68 7.21
N LYS A 46 -14.34 6.83 6.28
CA LYS A 46 -15.18 6.36 5.20
C LYS A 46 -16.00 5.15 5.65
N TYR A 47 -15.33 4.21 6.34
CA TYR A 47 -15.99 3.07 6.94
C TYR A 47 -15.01 2.40 7.89
N ILE A 48 -15.47 1.41 8.61
CA ILE A 48 -14.67 0.72 9.60
C ILE A 48 -14.66 -0.77 9.29
N TYR A 49 -13.47 -1.33 9.19
CA TYR A 49 -13.33 -2.76 9.07
C TYR A 49 -13.42 -3.36 10.47
N LYS A 50 -14.08 -4.49 10.57
CA LYS A 50 -14.22 -5.18 11.85
C LYS A 50 -13.75 -6.62 11.78
N LYS A 51 -12.76 -6.87 10.95
CA LYS A 51 -12.28 -8.23 10.79
C LYS A 51 -10.76 -8.26 10.82
N ILE A 52 -10.22 -8.74 11.93
CA ILE A 52 -8.78 -8.86 12.08
C ILE A 52 -8.23 -9.83 11.05
N ASN A 53 -7.00 -9.59 10.61
CA ASN A 53 -6.30 -10.41 9.63
C ASN A 53 -6.89 -10.37 8.23
N LEU A 54 -7.77 -9.42 7.97
CA LEU A 54 -8.29 -9.26 6.62
C LEU A 54 -7.15 -8.84 5.67
N PRO A 55 -6.92 -9.58 4.59
CA PRO A 55 -5.85 -9.22 3.66
C PRO A 55 -6.28 -8.09 2.75
N LEU A 56 -5.34 -7.19 2.50
CA LEU A 56 -5.60 -6.02 1.69
C LEU A 56 -4.45 -5.79 0.74
N LYS A 57 -4.75 -5.26 -0.43
CA LYS A 57 -3.72 -4.92 -1.39
C LYS A 57 -3.41 -3.44 -1.24
N VAL A 58 -2.14 -3.10 -1.18
CA VAL A 58 -1.71 -1.72 -1.09
C VAL A 58 -1.55 -1.18 -2.51
N ILE A 59 -2.25 -0.10 -2.80
CA ILE A 59 -2.21 0.48 -4.14
C ILE A 59 -1.56 1.85 -4.16
N ASP A 60 -1.34 2.46 -3.00
CA ASP A 60 -0.66 3.73 -2.94
C ASP A 60 -0.17 3.95 -1.52
N LYS A 61 0.72 4.90 -1.36
CA LYS A 61 1.19 5.24 -0.03
C LYS A 61 1.55 6.70 0.04
N LYS A 62 1.33 7.29 1.20
CA LYS A 62 1.73 8.65 1.46
C LYS A 62 2.06 8.77 2.94
N GLU A 63 3.33 9.03 3.23
CA GLU A 63 3.82 9.14 4.60
C GLU A 63 3.44 7.89 5.39
N ASN A 64 2.72 8.05 6.47
CA ASN A 64 2.36 6.92 7.32
C ASN A 64 1.02 6.32 7.00
N PHE A 65 0.49 6.61 5.82
CA PHE A 65 -0.77 6.04 5.40
C PHE A 65 -0.59 5.19 4.16
N ARG A 66 -1.43 4.19 4.05
CA ARG A 66 -1.45 3.31 2.88
C ARG A 66 -2.84 3.29 2.29
N ARG A 67 -2.92 3.45 0.99
CA ARG A 67 -4.20 3.30 0.32
C ARG A 67 -4.37 1.84 -0.03
N ILE A 68 -5.45 1.25 0.42
CA ILE A 68 -5.65 -0.17 0.26
C ILE A 68 -6.94 -0.43 -0.50
N ILE A 69 -7.06 -1.66 -0.99
CA ILE A 69 -8.27 -2.10 -1.63
C ILE A 69 -8.51 -3.55 -1.24
N ASP A 70 -9.74 -3.91 -0.95
CA ASP A 70 -10.07 -5.27 -0.56
C ASP A 70 -10.57 -6.05 -1.78
N ASN A 71 -10.94 -7.31 -1.58
CA ASN A 71 -11.36 -8.14 -2.68
C ASN A 71 -12.72 -7.78 -3.24
N LYS A 72 -13.44 -6.90 -2.58
CA LYS A 72 -14.71 -6.40 -3.06
C LYS A 72 -14.56 -5.04 -3.73
N LYS A 73 -13.31 -4.62 -3.93
CA LYS A 73 -12.98 -3.36 -4.57
C LYS A 73 -13.30 -2.13 -3.75
N ASN A 74 -13.49 -2.31 -2.45
CA ASN A 74 -13.64 -1.17 -1.55
C ASN A 74 -12.27 -0.77 -1.05
N GLY A 75 -12.03 0.50 -0.93
CA GLY A 75 -10.73 0.96 -0.49
C GLY A 75 -10.75 2.30 0.17
N GLY A 76 -9.59 2.71 0.62
CA GLY A 76 -9.39 3.99 1.29
C GLY A 76 -8.04 3.98 1.95
N TRP A 77 -7.84 4.90 2.88
CA TRP A 77 -6.55 5.12 3.51
C TRP A 77 -6.54 4.64 4.96
N ILE A 78 -5.50 3.89 5.31
CA ILE A 78 -5.35 3.33 6.64
C ILE A 78 -3.96 3.69 7.15
N HIS A 79 -3.90 4.08 8.42
CA HIS A 79 -2.61 4.39 9.04
C HIS A 79 -1.82 3.09 9.24
N ILE A 80 -0.53 3.15 9.06
CA ILE A 80 0.31 1.94 9.13
C ILE A 80 0.27 1.25 10.47
N SER A 81 -0.07 1.97 11.53
CA SER A 81 -0.17 1.36 12.85
C SER A 81 -1.27 0.32 12.92
N GLN A 82 -2.18 0.31 11.97
CA GLN A 82 -3.30 -0.64 11.96
C GLN A 82 -3.05 -1.80 11.01
N LEU A 83 -1.88 -1.86 10.42
CA LEU A 83 -1.55 -2.86 9.40
C LEU A 83 -0.36 -3.68 9.84
N LYS A 84 -0.29 -4.90 9.34
CA LYS A 84 0.86 -5.75 9.59
C LYS A 84 1.17 -6.55 8.33
N GLN A 85 2.33 -7.13 8.28
CA GLN A 85 2.75 -7.92 7.14
C GLN A 85 1.85 -9.13 7.00
N SER A 86 1.50 -9.41 5.76
CA SER A 86 0.71 -10.59 5.48
C SER A 86 1.69 -11.74 5.32
N LYS A 87 1.53 -12.76 6.14
CA LYS A 87 2.40 -13.90 6.07
C LYS A 87 1.83 -15.03 5.25
N SER A 88 0.57 -14.94 4.96
CA SER A 88 -0.10 -16.05 4.32
C SER A 88 0.48 -16.36 2.98
N PHE A 89 1.00 -15.35 2.23
CA PHE A 89 1.51 -15.59 0.97
C PHE A 89 2.90 -16.06 0.94
N VAL A 90 3.59 -15.94 1.99
CA VAL A 90 4.93 -16.42 2.04
C VAL A 90 4.94 -17.93 2.09
N THR A 91 4.00 -18.50 2.75
CA THR A 91 3.96 -19.93 2.90
C THR A 91 3.52 -20.65 1.66
N GLU A 92 2.98 -19.96 0.73
CA GLU A 92 2.52 -20.59 -0.46
C GLU A 92 3.63 -21.07 -1.31
N SER A 93 4.74 -20.45 -1.22
CA SER A 93 5.82 -20.89 -2.07
C SER A 93 6.47 -22.11 -1.48
#